data_4d429fb1736f33025d8a9a47d47600a6
#
_entry.id   4d429fb1736f33025d8a9a47d47600a6
#
_cell.length_a   1.000
_cell.length_b   1.000
_cell.length_c   1.000
_cell.angle_alpha   90.00
_cell.angle_beta   90.00
_cell.angle_gamma   90.00
#
_symmetry.space_group_name_H-M   'P 1'
#
loop_
_entity.id
_entity.type
_entity.pdbx_description
1 polymer ?
#
loop_
_entity_poly.entity_id
_entity_poly.type
_entity_poly.pdbx_seq_one_letter_code
_entity_poly.pdbx_strand_id
1 'polypeptide(L)'
;MQIITNQFQKELKKHGSDHFPFLVSYQRLSEYDSNSFMWHYHPEIEITYIKKGSMHYRVNNQSFHLKEGDIIFCNSNALHSGEMKHQEDCSYIPITFDPKLIYGFFQSTICTKYVEPVIQNLAVCAMHIDYTESWHETFRKKMLEVIALDKEKPDFYELDISIRMQIMWRLLVEHLPHQPLPAASDLTEYERIRKILSYIEQNYMNPITLAEVAEHIHLCESECTRLFKRHMNTTLFSFLQEYRIERSLEYLSTHESISNIAGKTGFSDSNYYSKVFSKIKGCSPREYRKNLISQEDHA
;
A
#
# COMPACT_ATOMS: atom_id res chain seq x y z
N MET A 1 -2.49 -1.46 -15.34
CA MET A 1 -1.14 -1.61 -14.73
C MET A 1 -1.31 -2.00 -13.28
N GLN A 2 -0.43 -2.84 -12.68
CA GLN A 2 -0.42 -3.12 -11.25
C GLN A 2 0.98 -2.92 -10.67
N ILE A 3 1.07 -2.74 -9.37
CA ILE A 3 2.34 -2.70 -8.65
C ILE A 3 2.97 -4.10 -8.72
N ILE A 4 4.22 -4.19 -9.16
CA ILE A 4 4.92 -5.46 -9.27
C ILE A 4 5.50 -5.80 -7.90
N THR A 5 5.04 -6.89 -7.31
CA THR A 5 5.49 -7.39 -6.00
C THR A 5 6.14 -8.76 -6.13
N ASN A 6 6.97 -9.11 -5.13
CA ASN A 6 7.40 -10.49 -4.96
C ASN A 6 6.29 -11.31 -4.27
N GLN A 7 6.57 -12.60 -4.07
CA GLN A 7 5.68 -13.55 -3.38
C GLN A 7 5.30 -13.16 -1.94
N PHE A 8 5.88 -12.10 -1.37
CA PHE A 8 5.59 -11.61 -0.01
C PHE A 8 4.91 -10.24 -0.02
N GLN A 9 4.34 -9.81 -1.16
CA GLN A 9 3.76 -8.48 -1.40
C GLN A 9 4.76 -7.33 -1.20
N LYS A 10 6.06 -7.63 -1.17
CA LYS A 10 7.07 -6.60 -1.19
C LYS A 10 7.17 -6.05 -2.61
N GLU A 11 7.02 -4.74 -2.77
CA GLU A 11 7.22 -4.10 -4.06
C GLU A 11 8.64 -4.32 -4.57
N LEU A 12 8.75 -4.64 -5.87
CA LEU A 12 10.04 -4.89 -6.54
C LEU A 12 10.60 -3.65 -7.21
N LYS A 13 9.82 -2.59 -7.32
CA LYS A 13 10.29 -1.32 -7.87
C LYS A 13 11.37 -0.74 -6.99
N LYS A 14 12.46 -0.31 -7.60
CA LYS A 14 13.52 0.44 -6.91
C LYS A 14 13.10 1.91 -6.77
N HIS A 15 13.07 2.41 -5.55
CA HIS A 15 12.69 3.78 -5.25
C HIS A 15 13.93 4.69 -5.18
N GLY A 16 14.28 5.28 -6.33
CA GLY A 16 15.47 6.10 -6.48
C GLY A 16 16.73 5.31 -6.84
N SER A 17 17.89 5.89 -6.61
CA SER A 17 19.20 5.29 -6.87
C SER A 17 19.97 5.05 -5.55
N ASP A 18 21.06 4.27 -5.61
CA ASP A 18 21.90 4.05 -4.43
C ASP A 18 22.59 5.35 -3.95
N HIS A 19 22.78 6.30 -4.86
CA HIS A 19 23.38 7.61 -4.58
C HIS A 19 22.36 8.64 -4.08
N PHE A 20 21.10 8.52 -4.52
CA PHE A 20 20.00 9.37 -4.07
C PHE A 20 18.74 8.51 -3.95
N PRO A 21 18.50 7.89 -2.78
CA PRO A 21 17.41 6.93 -2.55
C PRO A 21 16.09 7.66 -2.32
N PHE A 22 15.59 8.32 -3.35
CA PHE A 22 14.43 9.20 -3.35
C PHE A 22 13.72 9.13 -4.70
N LEU A 23 12.39 9.08 -4.69
CA LEU A 23 11.58 9.02 -5.89
C LEU A 23 10.27 9.80 -5.70
N VAL A 24 9.95 10.68 -6.64
CA VAL A 24 8.62 11.25 -6.81
C VAL A 24 7.94 10.52 -7.97
N SER A 25 6.73 10.02 -7.76
CA SER A 25 5.94 9.38 -8.80
C SER A 25 4.65 10.16 -9.04
N TYR A 26 4.16 10.15 -10.28
CA TYR A 26 2.89 10.79 -10.65
C TYR A 26 1.93 9.68 -11.05
N GLN A 27 0.88 9.46 -10.28
CA GLN A 27 0.00 8.31 -10.41
C GLN A 27 -1.47 8.71 -10.56
N ARG A 28 -2.25 7.82 -11.19
CA ARG A 28 -3.71 7.91 -11.27
C ARG A 28 -4.32 6.54 -10.98
N LEU A 29 -5.40 6.50 -10.22
CA LEU A 29 -6.09 5.25 -9.94
C LEU A 29 -6.69 4.61 -11.19
N SER A 30 -7.14 5.40 -12.16
CA SER A 30 -7.66 4.92 -13.44
C SER A 30 -6.62 4.18 -14.31
N GLU A 31 -5.33 4.32 -14.04
CA GLU A 31 -4.25 3.61 -14.75
C GLU A 31 -4.03 2.19 -14.21
N TYR A 32 -4.62 1.85 -13.07
CA TYR A 32 -4.57 0.51 -12.49
C TYR A 32 -5.77 -0.33 -12.94
N ASP A 33 -5.55 -1.64 -13.13
CA ASP A 33 -6.49 -2.56 -13.78
C ASP A 33 -7.87 -2.65 -13.12
N SER A 34 -8.01 -2.27 -11.86
CA SER A 34 -9.27 -2.26 -11.12
C SER A 34 -9.58 -0.91 -10.50
N ASN A 35 -8.97 0.16 -11.02
CA ASN A 35 -9.00 1.48 -10.39
C ASN A 35 -8.52 1.43 -8.93
N SER A 36 -7.59 0.50 -8.66
CA SER A 36 -7.00 0.28 -7.34
C SER A 36 -5.61 -0.31 -7.47
N PHE A 37 -4.71 0.08 -6.58
CA PHE A 37 -3.47 -0.63 -6.39
C PHE A 37 -3.59 -1.60 -5.21
N MET A 38 -3.01 -2.79 -5.42
CA MET A 38 -3.11 -3.90 -4.47
C MET A 38 -2.31 -3.65 -3.20
N TRP A 39 -2.60 -4.44 -2.19
CA TRP A 39 -1.82 -4.51 -0.98
C TRP A 39 -0.36 -4.80 -1.29
N HIS A 40 0.53 -3.89 -0.88
CA HIS A 40 1.96 -4.03 -0.99
C HIS A 40 2.66 -3.31 0.16
N TYR A 41 3.94 -3.60 0.34
CA TYR A 41 4.80 -2.87 1.25
C TYR A 41 6.21 -2.75 0.68
N HIS A 42 6.94 -1.79 1.15
CA HIS A 42 8.35 -1.57 0.84
C HIS A 42 9.09 -1.03 2.08
N PRO A 43 10.43 -1.18 2.15
CA PRO A 43 11.21 -0.73 3.31
C PRO A 43 11.37 0.79 3.41
N GLU A 44 11.10 1.49 2.33
CA GLU A 44 11.11 2.93 2.28
C GLU A 44 9.92 3.53 3.04
N ILE A 45 10.03 4.80 3.37
CA ILE A 45 8.91 5.62 3.85
C ILE A 45 8.19 6.20 2.62
N GLU A 46 6.87 6.26 2.69
CA GLU A 46 6.07 6.93 1.67
C GLU A 46 5.29 8.11 2.27
N ILE A 47 5.29 9.23 1.55
CA ILE A 47 4.43 10.39 1.83
C ILE A 47 3.66 10.70 0.55
N THR A 48 2.35 10.47 0.57
CA THR A 48 1.49 10.63 -0.61
C THR A 48 0.62 11.87 -0.51
N TYR A 49 0.70 12.73 -1.53
CA TYR A 49 -0.14 13.93 -1.70
C TYR A 49 -1.27 13.66 -2.69
N ILE A 50 -2.50 13.98 -2.31
CA ILE A 50 -3.67 13.90 -3.19
C ILE A 50 -3.76 15.19 -4.01
N LYS A 51 -3.44 15.09 -5.31
CA LYS A 51 -3.42 16.23 -6.22
C LYS A 51 -4.82 16.60 -6.70
N LYS A 52 -5.69 15.62 -6.95
CA LYS A 52 -7.05 15.82 -7.44
C LYS A 52 -7.91 14.58 -7.17
N GLY A 53 -9.19 14.79 -6.87
CA GLY A 53 -10.14 13.72 -6.61
C GLY A 53 -10.03 13.15 -5.20
N SER A 54 -10.41 11.90 -5.03
CA SER A 54 -10.41 11.24 -3.73
C SER A 54 -10.11 9.75 -3.85
N MET A 55 -9.55 9.15 -2.79
CA MET A 55 -9.35 7.72 -2.70
C MET A 55 -9.64 7.18 -1.30
N HIS A 56 -9.99 5.92 -1.24
CA HIS A 56 -9.98 5.16 -0.02
C HIS A 56 -8.61 4.49 0.13
N TYR A 57 -7.82 4.96 1.10
CA TYR A 57 -6.46 4.49 1.36
C TYR A 57 -6.44 3.66 2.63
N ARG A 58 -5.82 2.49 2.57
CA ARG A 58 -5.72 1.58 3.73
C ARG A 58 -4.26 1.35 4.08
N VAL A 59 -3.95 1.40 5.37
CA VAL A 59 -2.62 1.08 5.90
C VAL A 59 -2.79 0.14 7.09
N ASN A 60 -2.29 -1.08 6.96
CA ASN A 60 -2.52 -2.14 7.96
C ASN A 60 -4.02 -2.25 8.30
N ASN A 61 -4.40 -2.00 9.57
CA ASN A 61 -5.77 -2.03 10.05
C ASN A 61 -6.49 -0.67 10.04
N GLN A 62 -5.83 0.38 9.54
CA GLN A 62 -6.39 1.73 9.45
C GLN A 62 -6.92 2.02 8.05
N SER A 63 -7.99 2.80 7.98
CA SER A 63 -8.62 3.23 6.73
C SER A 63 -8.80 4.74 6.73
N PHE A 64 -8.46 5.35 5.60
CA PHE A 64 -8.51 6.79 5.42
C PHE A 64 -9.31 7.11 4.17
N HIS A 65 -10.15 8.15 4.25
CA HIS A 65 -10.76 8.75 3.08
C HIS A 65 -9.98 10.02 2.75
N LEU A 66 -9.10 9.93 1.77
CA LEU A 66 -8.25 11.03 1.34
C LEU A 66 -8.93 11.81 0.22
N LYS A 67 -8.87 13.13 0.28
CA LYS A 67 -9.41 14.08 -0.71
C LYS A 67 -8.33 15.03 -1.19
N GLU A 68 -8.63 15.77 -2.22
CA GLU A 68 -7.73 16.78 -2.78
C GLU A 68 -7.11 17.69 -1.70
N GLY A 69 -5.78 17.78 -1.72
CA GLY A 69 -4.98 18.53 -0.76
C GLY A 69 -4.49 17.73 0.44
N ASP A 70 -5.11 16.61 0.75
CA ASP A 70 -4.68 15.75 1.85
C ASP A 70 -3.31 15.11 1.57
N ILE A 71 -2.61 14.82 2.66
CA ILE A 71 -1.34 14.08 2.65
C ILE A 71 -1.48 12.91 3.61
N ILE A 72 -0.90 11.78 3.25
CA ILE A 72 -0.75 10.64 4.15
C ILE A 72 0.71 10.23 4.24
N PHE A 73 1.20 10.09 5.45
CA PHE A 73 2.46 9.42 5.76
C PHE A 73 2.18 7.93 5.95
N CYS A 74 2.95 7.09 5.29
CA CYS A 74 2.98 5.65 5.43
C CYS A 74 4.38 5.22 5.87
N ASN A 75 4.46 4.53 7.01
CA ASN A 75 5.72 4.16 7.61
C ASN A 75 6.43 3.03 6.85
N SER A 76 7.74 2.90 7.07
CA SER A 76 8.56 1.81 6.55
C SER A 76 7.91 0.45 6.81
N ASN A 77 7.86 -0.38 5.77
CA ASN A 77 7.27 -1.73 5.83
C ASN A 77 5.78 -1.80 6.22
N ALA A 78 5.05 -0.69 6.25
CA ALA A 78 3.62 -0.72 6.47
C ALA A 78 2.90 -1.22 5.21
N LEU A 79 2.02 -2.21 5.37
CA LEU A 79 1.23 -2.77 4.29
C LEU A 79 0.13 -1.79 3.91
N HIS A 80 0.05 -1.40 2.64
CA HIS A 80 -0.92 -0.40 2.18
C HIS A 80 -1.53 -0.70 0.83
N SER A 81 -2.71 -0.14 0.58
CA SER A 81 -3.46 -0.23 -0.67
C SER A 81 -4.34 1.00 -0.86
N GLY A 82 -4.72 1.29 -2.10
CA GLY A 82 -5.62 2.39 -2.42
C GLY A 82 -6.62 2.01 -3.49
N GLU A 83 -7.86 2.48 -3.34
CA GLU A 83 -8.93 2.20 -4.28
C GLU A 83 -9.77 3.45 -4.58
N MET A 84 -10.29 3.51 -5.80
CA MET A 84 -11.20 4.55 -6.25
C MET A 84 -12.54 4.42 -5.53
N LYS A 85 -13.10 5.54 -5.10
CA LYS A 85 -14.44 5.61 -4.54
C LYS A 85 -15.39 6.31 -5.52
N HIS A 86 -16.59 5.77 -5.68
CA HIS A 86 -17.67 6.38 -6.47
C HIS A 86 -17.34 6.70 -7.94
N GLN A 87 -16.44 5.95 -8.59
CA GLN A 87 -16.01 6.18 -9.98
C GLN A 87 -15.37 7.56 -10.26
N GLU A 88 -14.95 8.27 -9.22
CA GLU A 88 -14.24 9.52 -9.34
C GLU A 88 -12.74 9.27 -9.34
N ASP A 89 -12.06 9.63 -10.43
CA ASP A 89 -10.62 9.38 -10.57
C ASP A 89 -9.81 10.18 -9.57
N CYS A 90 -8.73 9.58 -9.09
CA CYS A 90 -7.80 10.21 -8.16
C CYS A 90 -6.40 10.29 -8.76
N SER A 91 -5.89 11.52 -8.86
CA SER A 91 -4.47 11.78 -9.17
C SER A 91 -3.72 12.05 -7.89
N TYR A 92 -2.62 11.33 -7.66
CA TYR A 92 -1.83 11.46 -6.45
C TYR A 92 -0.33 11.38 -6.72
N ILE A 93 0.46 11.88 -5.80
CA ILE A 93 1.92 12.02 -5.94
C ILE A 93 2.58 11.40 -4.71
N PRO A 94 2.98 10.12 -4.76
CA PRO A 94 3.79 9.51 -3.72
C PRO A 94 5.24 9.99 -3.83
N ILE A 95 5.81 10.34 -2.69
CA ILE A 95 7.22 10.55 -2.45
C ILE A 95 7.71 9.36 -1.62
N THR A 96 8.54 8.52 -2.22
CA THR A 96 9.08 7.32 -1.59
C THR A 96 10.58 7.49 -1.37
N PHE A 97 11.09 7.24 -0.16
CA PHE A 97 12.50 7.45 0.15
C PHE A 97 13.03 6.49 1.22
N ASP A 98 14.29 6.08 1.08
CA ASP A 98 14.99 5.36 2.13
C ASP A 98 15.23 6.30 3.33
N PRO A 99 14.94 5.86 4.56
CA PRO A 99 15.20 6.63 5.78
C PRO A 99 16.62 7.19 5.91
N LYS A 100 17.60 6.61 5.19
CA LYS A 100 18.98 7.13 5.11
C LYS A 100 19.05 8.57 4.61
N LEU A 101 18.09 8.99 3.79
CA LEU A 101 18.01 10.38 3.34
C LEU A 101 17.88 11.36 4.51
N ILE A 102 17.28 10.92 5.62
CA ILE A 102 17.10 11.72 6.83
C ILE A 102 18.29 11.61 7.78
N TYR A 103 18.76 10.39 8.05
CA TYR A 103 19.76 10.18 9.10
C TYR A 103 21.22 10.13 8.60
N GLY A 104 21.45 10.04 7.29
CA GLY A 104 22.77 10.01 6.67
C GLY A 104 23.50 8.67 6.86
N PHE A 105 23.99 8.38 8.06
CA PHE A 105 24.72 7.15 8.35
C PHE A 105 24.15 6.39 9.57
N PHE A 106 24.31 5.08 9.54
CA PHE A 106 23.85 4.19 10.59
C PHE A 106 24.45 4.53 11.94
N GLN A 107 23.67 4.43 13.02
CA GLN A 107 24.04 4.82 14.40
C GLN A 107 24.34 6.31 14.62
N SER A 108 24.04 7.20 13.68
CA SER A 108 24.08 8.63 13.97
C SER A 108 23.05 8.99 15.05
N THR A 109 23.25 10.11 15.74
CA THR A 109 22.28 10.63 16.72
C THR A 109 20.91 10.84 16.07
N ILE A 110 20.86 11.28 14.80
CA ILE A 110 19.61 11.45 14.05
C ILE A 110 18.95 10.09 13.84
N CYS A 111 19.72 9.07 13.46
CA CYS A 111 19.21 7.71 13.29
C CYS A 111 18.57 7.18 14.57
N THR A 112 19.35 7.10 15.64
CA THR A 112 18.97 6.41 16.88
C THR A 112 17.92 7.15 17.71
N LYS A 113 17.89 8.47 17.63
CA LYS A 113 17.00 9.30 18.46
C LYS A 113 15.71 9.71 17.75
N TYR A 114 15.74 9.92 16.43
CA TYR A 114 14.61 10.53 15.71
C TYR A 114 14.06 9.71 14.56
N VAL A 115 14.78 8.70 14.05
CA VAL A 115 14.32 7.91 12.91
C VAL A 115 13.98 6.49 13.33
N GLU A 116 14.88 5.75 13.94
CA GLU A 116 14.61 4.37 14.41
C GLU A 116 13.36 4.25 15.28
N PRO A 117 13.13 5.13 16.29
CA PRO A 117 11.94 5.04 17.11
C PRO A 117 10.62 5.19 16.34
N VAL A 118 10.65 5.86 15.19
CA VAL A 118 9.48 6.00 14.31
C VAL A 118 9.32 4.78 13.42
N ILE A 119 10.37 4.42 12.67
CA ILE A 119 10.28 3.32 11.69
C ILE A 119 10.10 1.94 12.34
N GLN A 120 10.54 1.77 13.59
CA GLN A 120 10.34 0.55 14.36
C GLN A 120 9.00 0.55 15.12
N ASN A 121 8.33 1.69 15.24
CA ASN A 121 7.07 1.78 15.95
C ASN A 121 5.89 1.37 15.07
N LEU A 122 5.46 0.14 15.25
CA LEU A 122 4.35 -0.46 14.48
C LEU A 122 2.99 0.17 14.79
N ALA A 123 2.84 0.86 15.92
CA ALA A 123 1.63 1.63 16.23
C ALA A 123 1.51 2.90 15.38
N VAL A 124 2.63 3.37 14.83
CA VAL A 124 2.71 4.51 13.92
C VAL A 124 2.85 4.00 12.49
N CYS A 125 1.84 3.30 11.97
CA CYS A 125 1.88 2.82 10.59
C CYS A 125 1.52 3.90 9.57
N ALA A 126 0.66 4.87 9.94
CA ALA A 126 0.25 5.97 9.08
C ALA A 126 -0.13 7.21 9.89
N MET A 127 -0.07 8.38 9.25
CA MET A 127 -0.58 9.64 9.77
C MET A 127 -1.25 10.43 8.64
N HIS A 128 -2.52 10.78 8.84
CA HIS A 128 -3.26 11.65 7.93
C HIS A 128 -2.96 13.11 8.27
N ILE A 129 -2.54 13.88 7.29
CA ILE A 129 -2.21 15.29 7.38
C ILE A 129 -3.20 16.03 6.48
N ASP A 130 -4.17 16.67 7.10
CA ASP A 130 -5.23 17.46 6.46
C ASP A 130 -5.04 18.97 6.74
N TYR A 131 -6.11 19.74 6.82
CA TYR A 131 -6.06 21.19 7.10
C TYR A 131 -6.47 21.55 8.53
N THR A 132 -6.56 20.59 9.43
CA THR A 132 -7.13 20.83 10.77
C THR A 132 -6.12 21.47 11.72
N GLU A 133 -4.81 21.27 11.50
CA GLU A 133 -3.76 21.80 12.37
C GLU A 133 -2.82 22.76 11.62
N SER A 134 -2.29 23.76 12.31
CA SER A 134 -1.46 24.82 11.70
C SER A 134 -0.14 24.30 11.06
N TRP A 135 0.45 23.24 11.61
CA TRP A 135 1.67 22.65 11.08
C TRP A 135 1.44 21.88 9.76
N HIS A 136 0.20 21.44 9.50
CA HIS A 136 -0.18 20.77 8.25
C HIS A 136 0.06 21.67 7.02
N GLU A 137 -0.22 22.96 7.13
CA GLU A 137 0.06 23.90 6.04
C GLU A 137 1.55 24.01 5.75
N THR A 138 2.38 24.11 6.80
CA THR A 138 3.84 24.14 6.65
C THR A 138 4.37 22.86 6.02
N PHE A 139 3.87 21.70 6.46
CA PHE A 139 4.24 20.40 5.91
C PHE A 139 3.90 20.30 4.42
N ARG A 140 2.66 20.65 4.05
CA ARG A 140 2.20 20.67 2.67
C ARG A 140 3.03 21.59 1.78
N LYS A 141 3.34 22.80 2.27
CA LYS A 141 4.19 23.75 1.52
C LYS A 141 5.54 23.12 1.22
N LYS A 142 6.17 22.46 2.19
CA LYS A 142 7.46 21.79 1.99
C LYS A 142 7.35 20.62 1.02
N MET A 143 6.27 19.85 1.08
CA MET A 143 6.03 18.76 0.14
C MET A 143 5.87 19.27 -1.30
N LEU A 144 5.11 20.34 -1.53
CA LEU A 144 4.96 20.95 -2.85
C LEU A 144 6.28 21.54 -3.37
N GLU A 145 7.11 22.12 -2.50
CA GLU A 145 8.47 22.56 -2.86
C GLU A 145 9.33 21.37 -3.31
N VAL A 146 9.27 20.22 -2.61
CA VAL A 146 9.99 18.99 -2.99
C VAL A 146 9.54 18.48 -4.35
N ILE A 147 8.22 18.44 -4.60
CA ILE A 147 7.65 18.01 -5.89
C ILE A 147 8.11 18.92 -7.03
N ALA A 148 8.15 20.24 -6.80
CA ALA A 148 8.62 21.20 -7.79
C ALA A 148 10.11 21.02 -8.10
N LEU A 149 10.95 20.86 -7.06
CA LEU A 149 12.39 20.62 -7.20
C LEU A 149 12.71 19.34 -7.98
N ASP A 150 12.00 18.25 -7.69
CA ASP A 150 12.19 16.98 -8.43
C ASP A 150 11.79 17.12 -9.91
N LYS A 151 10.76 17.89 -10.20
CA LYS A 151 10.28 18.12 -11.56
C LYS A 151 11.22 19.02 -12.37
N GLU A 152 11.68 20.11 -11.77
CA GLU A 152 12.44 21.16 -12.46
C GLU A 152 13.95 20.88 -12.45
N LYS A 153 14.44 20.16 -11.45
CA LYS A 153 15.84 19.78 -11.24
C LYS A 153 16.85 20.92 -11.45
N PRO A 154 16.67 22.07 -10.75
CA PRO A 154 17.66 23.14 -10.79
C PRO A 154 18.97 22.69 -10.15
N ASP A 155 20.02 23.51 -10.30
CA ASP A 155 21.29 23.26 -9.60
C ASP A 155 21.04 23.09 -8.09
N PHE A 156 21.71 22.11 -7.48
CA PHE A 156 21.58 21.72 -6.04
C PHE A 156 20.24 21.13 -5.62
N TYR A 157 19.37 20.68 -6.55
CA TYR A 157 18.03 20.19 -6.22
C TYR A 157 18.05 19.03 -5.22
N GLU A 158 19.02 18.11 -5.28
CA GLU A 158 19.14 16.99 -4.33
C GLU A 158 19.41 17.49 -2.89
N LEU A 159 20.27 18.51 -2.75
CA LEU A 159 20.56 19.12 -1.46
C LEU A 159 19.31 19.85 -0.93
N ASP A 160 18.66 20.60 -1.80
CA ASP A 160 17.45 21.34 -1.49
C ASP A 160 16.27 20.42 -1.11
N ILE A 161 16.10 19.28 -1.79
CA ILE A 161 15.17 18.23 -1.41
C ILE A 161 15.51 17.69 -0.02
N SER A 162 16.77 17.32 0.22
CA SER A 162 17.21 16.76 1.50
C SER A 162 16.92 17.70 2.67
N ILE A 163 17.13 18.99 2.51
CA ILE A 163 16.83 20.01 3.54
C ILE A 163 15.33 20.03 3.84
N ARG A 164 14.48 20.02 2.82
CA ARG A 164 13.02 20.05 2.98
C ARG A 164 12.47 18.75 3.58
N MET A 165 13.02 17.63 3.18
CA MET A 165 12.68 16.33 3.76
C MET A 165 13.02 16.24 5.24
N GLN A 166 14.16 16.81 5.67
CA GLN A 166 14.50 16.90 7.10
C GLN A 166 13.56 17.82 7.89
N ILE A 167 13.11 18.94 7.30
CA ILE A 167 12.09 19.80 7.91
C ILE A 167 10.75 19.05 8.06
N MET A 168 10.31 18.37 7.01
CA MET A 168 9.10 17.55 7.03
C MET A 168 9.20 16.44 8.07
N TRP A 169 10.34 15.73 8.13
CA TRP A 169 10.58 14.70 9.13
C TRP A 169 10.52 15.24 10.56
N ARG A 170 11.16 16.39 10.83
CA ARG A 170 11.07 17.04 12.14
C ARG A 170 9.62 17.35 12.54
N LEU A 171 8.83 17.90 11.61
CA LEU A 171 7.41 18.18 11.86
C LEU A 171 6.62 16.88 12.17
N LEU A 172 6.87 15.80 11.43
CA LEU A 172 6.27 14.50 11.71
C LEU A 172 6.62 14.02 13.13
N VAL A 173 7.91 13.98 13.46
CA VAL A 173 8.38 13.49 14.77
C VAL A 173 7.81 14.32 15.93
N GLU A 174 7.68 15.63 15.75
CA GLU A 174 7.14 16.55 16.75
C GLU A 174 5.64 16.29 17.04
N HIS A 175 4.89 15.86 16.02
CA HIS A 175 3.43 15.69 16.11
C HIS A 175 2.98 14.22 16.08
N LEU A 176 3.90 13.28 15.90
CA LEU A 176 3.56 11.88 16.05
C LEU A 176 3.08 11.59 17.49
N PRO A 177 2.03 10.78 17.65
CA PRO A 177 1.60 10.37 18.98
C PRO A 177 2.78 9.78 19.76
N HIS A 178 3.03 10.28 20.95
CA HIS A 178 4.00 9.71 21.89
C HIS A 178 3.46 8.37 22.38
N GLN A 179 3.54 7.36 21.54
CA GLN A 179 3.19 5.99 21.93
C GLN A 179 4.47 5.26 22.36
N PRO A 180 4.40 4.47 23.45
CA PRO A 180 5.52 3.63 23.81
C PRO A 180 5.88 2.71 22.64
N LEU A 181 7.18 2.41 22.49
CA LEU A 181 7.63 1.39 21.53
C LEU A 181 6.76 0.13 21.70
N PRO A 182 6.30 -0.47 20.59
CA PRO A 182 5.51 -1.68 20.65
C PRO A 182 6.24 -2.75 21.45
N ALA A 183 5.50 -3.50 22.25
CA ALA A 183 6.07 -4.64 22.96
C ALA A 183 6.65 -5.63 21.92
N ALA A 184 7.65 -6.42 22.32
CA ALA A 184 8.21 -7.47 21.47
C ALA A 184 7.14 -8.43 20.92
N SER A 185 6.00 -8.57 21.61
CA SER A 185 4.81 -9.29 21.16
C SER A 185 4.21 -8.71 19.86
N ASP A 186 4.20 -7.40 19.70
CA ASP A 186 3.58 -6.75 18.55
C ASP A 186 4.44 -6.91 17.29
N LEU A 187 5.78 -6.87 17.43
CA LEU A 187 6.71 -7.21 16.35
C LEU A 187 6.46 -8.63 15.83
N THR A 188 6.25 -9.58 16.76
CA THR A 188 5.93 -10.96 16.43
C THR A 188 4.59 -11.08 15.69
N GLU A 189 3.59 -10.28 16.03
CA GLU A 189 2.29 -10.27 15.35
C GLU A 189 2.40 -9.80 13.91
N TYR A 190 3.16 -8.75 13.61
CA TYR A 190 3.39 -8.28 12.24
C TYR A 190 4.17 -9.28 11.40
N GLU A 191 5.19 -9.93 11.97
CA GLU A 191 5.88 -11.01 11.28
C GLU A 191 4.93 -12.18 10.94
N ARG A 192 4.00 -12.51 11.84
CA ARG A 192 2.97 -13.52 11.59
C ARG A 192 2.01 -13.09 10.49
N ILE A 193 1.57 -11.83 10.46
CA ILE A 193 0.73 -11.32 9.36
C ILE A 193 1.46 -11.43 8.02
N ARG A 194 2.73 -11.04 7.93
CA ARG A 194 3.53 -11.21 6.71
C ARG A 194 3.61 -12.68 6.27
N LYS A 195 3.81 -13.61 7.22
CA LYS A 195 3.81 -15.05 6.92
C LYS A 195 2.45 -15.51 6.39
N ILE A 196 1.32 -15.03 6.96
CA ILE A 196 -0.01 -15.36 6.45
C ILE A 196 -0.18 -14.84 5.02
N LEU A 197 0.18 -13.59 4.75
CA LEU A 197 0.06 -13.01 3.42
C LEU A 197 0.90 -13.76 2.40
N SER A 198 2.14 -14.08 2.75
CA SER A 198 3.03 -14.93 1.95
C SER A 198 2.44 -16.32 1.68
N TYR A 199 1.86 -16.95 2.70
CA TYR A 199 1.21 -18.27 2.55
C TYR A 199 0.04 -18.20 1.57
N ILE A 200 -0.81 -17.17 1.69
CA ILE A 200 -1.93 -16.95 0.76
C ILE A 200 -1.41 -16.78 -0.65
N GLU A 201 -0.41 -15.96 -0.87
CA GLU A 201 0.15 -15.69 -2.19
C GLU A 201 0.73 -16.92 -2.87
N GLN A 202 1.44 -17.76 -2.11
CA GLN A 202 2.02 -19.00 -2.64
C GLN A 202 0.98 -20.09 -2.91
N ASN A 203 -0.16 -20.05 -2.22
CA ASN A 203 -1.12 -21.14 -2.22
C ASN A 203 -2.52 -20.76 -2.72
N TYR A 204 -2.77 -19.50 -3.13
CA TYR A 204 -4.12 -19.01 -3.47
C TYR A 204 -4.83 -19.83 -4.55
N MET A 205 -4.09 -20.46 -5.45
CA MET A 205 -4.65 -21.32 -6.51
C MET A 205 -5.23 -22.64 -5.97
N ASN A 206 -4.80 -23.04 -4.76
CA ASN A 206 -5.20 -24.29 -4.12
C ASN A 206 -6.25 -24.03 -3.04
N PRO A 207 -6.98 -25.05 -2.59
CA PRO A 207 -7.77 -24.97 -1.37
C PRO A 207 -6.86 -24.55 -0.19
N ILE A 208 -7.27 -23.56 0.55
CA ILE A 208 -6.61 -23.09 1.79
C ILE A 208 -7.58 -23.28 2.93
N THR A 209 -7.12 -23.90 4.01
CA THR A 209 -7.87 -24.02 5.26
C THR A 209 -7.30 -23.10 6.35
N LEU A 210 -8.13 -22.73 7.30
CA LEU A 210 -7.70 -21.93 8.45
C LEU A 210 -6.65 -22.69 9.29
N ALA A 211 -6.82 -24.01 9.42
CA ALA A 211 -5.90 -24.86 10.17
C ALA A 211 -4.47 -24.80 9.59
N GLU A 212 -4.33 -24.95 8.26
CA GLU A 212 -3.03 -24.86 7.59
C GLU A 212 -2.35 -23.50 7.80
N VAL A 213 -3.11 -22.42 7.68
CA VAL A 213 -2.56 -21.06 7.89
C VAL A 213 -2.16 -20.86 9.35
N ALA A 214 -2.96 -21.32 10.30
CA ALA A 214 -2.69 -21.20 11.73
C ALA A 214 -1.45 -22.02 12.12
N GLU A 215 -1.31 -23.24 11.61
CA GLU A 215 -0.11 -24.08 11.80
C GLU A 215 1.14 -23.41 11.25
N HIS A 216 1.05 -22.81 10.05
CA HIS A 216 2.18 -22.10 9.40
C HIS A 216 2.77 -20.96 10.26
N ILE A 217 1.94 -20.33 11.09
CA ILE A 217 2.37 -19.23 11.98
C ILE A 217 2.47 -19.65 13.45
N HIS A 218 2.35 -20.94 13.75
CA HIS A 218 2.39 -21.52 15.10
C HIS A 218 1.37 -20.91 16.06
N LEU A 219 0.12 -20.77 15.62
CA LEU A 219 -1.03 -20.34 16.42
C LEU A 219 -2.18 -21.33 16.30
N CYS A 220 -3.13 -21.28 17.25
CA CYS A 220 -4.43 -21.95 17.05
C CYS A 220 -5.30 -21.12 16.07
N GLU A 221 -6.31 -21.78 15.47
CA GLU A 221 -7.20 -21.14 14.47
C GLU A 221 -7.91 -19.89 15.01
N SER A 222 -8.33 -19.91 16.27
CA SER A 222 -9.00 -18.76 16.89
C SER A 222 -8.09 -17.56 17.06
N GLU A 223 -6.82 -17.79 17.43
CA GLU A 223 -5.81 -16.74 17.54
C GLU A 223 -5.41 -16.21 16.17
N CYS A 224 -5.23 -17.09 15.18
CA CYS A 224 -4.96 -16.71 13.78
C CYS A 224 -6.09 -15.80 13.24
N THR A 225 -7.34 -16.20 13.42
CA THR A 225 -8.52 -15.41 12.99
C THR A 225 -8.54 -14.04 13.66
N ARG A 226 -8.32 -13.98 14.98
CA ARG A 226 -8.32 -12.73 15.75
C ARG A 226 -7.16 -11.82 15.35
N LEU A 227 -5.97 -12.38 15.17
CA LEU A 227 -4.78 -11.68 14.71
C LEU A 227 -5.01 -11.06 13.33
N PHE A 228 -5.46 -11.87 12.38
CA PHE A 228 -5.68 -11.40 11.01
C PHE A 228 -6.74 -10.29 10.96
N LYS A 229 -7.90 -10.50 11.62
CA LYS A 229 -8.97 -9.50 11.66
C LYS A 229 -8.54 -8.19 12.32
N ARG A 230 -7.71 -8.24 13.36
CA ARG A 230 -7.19 -7.05 14.05
C ARG A 230 -6.26 -6.23 13.15
N HIS A 231 -5.37 -6.88 12.39
CA HIS A 231 -4.36 -6.21 11.57
C HIS A 231 -4.85 -5.85 10.16
N MET A 232 -5.75 -6.65 9.59
CA MET A 232 -6.23 -6.46 8.21
C MET A 232 -7.64 -5.89 8.12
N ASN A 233 -8.34 -5.72 9.26
CA ASN A 233 -9.73 -5.26 9.36
C ASN A 233 -10.72 -6.06 8.48
N THR A 234 -10.34 -7.25 8.08
CA THR A 234 -11.15 -8.19 7.27
C THR A 234 -10.90 -9.62 7.73
N THR A 235 -11.72 -10.58 7.27
CA THR A 235 -11.46 -11.99 7.54
C THR A 235 -10.43 -12.55 6.56
N LEU A 236 -9.68 -13.58 6.98
CA LEU A 236 -8.70 -14.26 6.12
C LEU A 236 -9.32 -14.73 4.80
N PHE A 237 -10.51 -15.33 4.84
CA PHE A 237 -11.17 -15.81 3.64
C PHE A 237 -11.77 -14.70 2.77
N SER A 238 -12.22 -13.58 3.35
CA SER A 238 -12.61 -12.41 2.56
C SER A 238 -11.41 -11.84 1.82
N PHE A 239 -10.28 -11.72 2.49
CA PHE A 239 -9.01 -11.29 1.89
C PHE A 239 -8.56 -12.24 0.78
N LEU A 240 -8.61 -13.57 1.02
CA LEU A 240 -8.27 -14.58 0.01
C LEU A 240 -9.17 -14.46 -1.24
N GLN A 241 -10.46 -14.19 -1.06
CA GLN A 241 -11.37 -13.98 -2.19
C GLN A 241 -11.02 -12.71 -2.97
N GLU A 242 -10.77 -11.59 -2.29
CA GLU A 242 -10.31 -10.34 -2.91
C GLU A 242 -9.01 -10.59 -3.69
N TYR A 243 -8.04 -11.24 -3.07
CA TYR A 243 -6.76 -11.58 -3.71
C TYR A 243 -6.93 -12.42 -4.98
N ARG A 244 -7.75 -13.47 -4.93
CA ARG A 244 -8.07 -14.33 -6.09
C ARG A 244 -8.75 -13.55 -7.23
N ILE A 245 -9.67 -12.65 -6.89
CA ILE A 245 -10.32 -11.78 -7.90
C ILE A 245 -9.30 -10.86 -8.54
N GLU A 246 -8.43 -10.21 -7.78
CA GLU A 246 -7.38 -9.36 -8.34
C GLU A 246 -6.47 -10.14 -9.29
N ARG A 247 -6.01 -11.34 -8.88
CA ARG A 247 -5.21 -12.21 -9.74
C ARG A 247 -5.95 -12.68 -10.99
N SER A 248 -7.28 -12.75 -10.95
CA SER A 248 -8.07 -13.13 -12.12
C SER A 248 -8.10 -12.07 -13.22
N LEU A 249 -7.82 -10.80 -12.90
CA LEU A 249 -7.85 -9.70 -13.86
C LEU A 249 -6.78 -9.85 -14.95
N GLU A 250 -5.61 -10.39 -14.61
CA GLU A 250 -4.52 -10.69 -15.56
C GLU A 250 -4.98 -11.65 -16.67
N TYR A 251 -5.87 -12.59 -16.34
CA TYR A 251 -6.41 -13.55 -17.30
C TYR A 251 -7.62 -13.01 -18.07
N LEU A 252 -8.29 -11.98 -17.58
CA LEU A 252 -9.46 -11.40 -18.25
C LEU A 252 -9.09 -10.67 -19.54
N SER A 253 -7.86 -10.18 -19.69
CA SER A 253 -7.32 -9.64 -20.94
C SER A 253 -7.06 -10.72 -21.99
N THR A 254 -7.05 -12.01 -21.61
CA THR A 254 -6.83 -13.13 -22.53
C THR A 254 -8.15 -13.69 -23.08
N HIS A 255 -8.05 -14.60 -24.08
CA HIS A 255 -9.21 -15.32 -24.63
C HIS A 255 -9.66 -16.52 -23.78
N GLU A 256 -9.15 -16.69 -22.58
CA GLU A 256 -9.53 -17.81 -21.71
C GLU A 256 -10.99 -17.77 -21.28
N SER A 257 -11.62 -18.95 -21.13
CA SER A 257 -12.98 -19.04 -20.64
C SER A 257 -13.07 -18.61 -19.18
N ILE A 258 -14.20 -18.01 -18.79
CA ILE A 258 -14.46 -17.62 -17.39
C ILE A 258 -14.30 -18.80 -16.42
N SER A 259 -14.68 -20.00 -16.87
CA SER A 259 -14.53 -21.22 -16.07
C SER A 259 -13.06 -21.58 -15.84
N ASN A 260 -12.21 -21.48 -16.87
CA ASN A 260 -10.77 -21.72 -16.74
C ASN A 260 -10.11 -20.69 -15.82
N ILE A 261 -10.47 -19.42 -15.95
CA ILE A 261 -9.97 -18.35 -15.09
C ILE A 261 -10.32 -18.63 -13.63
N ALA A 262 -11.60 -18.98 -13.36
CA ALA A 262 -12.03 -19.35 -12.02
C ALA A 262 -11.15 -20.49 -11.44
N GLY A 263 -10.93 -21.57 -12.20
CA GLY A 263 -10.10 -22.71 -11.77
C GLY A 263 -8.64 -22.31 -11.52
N LYS A 264 -8.03 -21.54 -12.42
CA LYS A 264 -6.64 -21.06 -12.29
C LYS A 264 -6.42 -20.13 -11.07
N THR A 265 -7.48 -19.47 -10.65
CA THR A 265 -7.42 -18.54 -9.50
C THR A 265 -7.96 -19.13 -8.20
N GLY A 266 -8.15 -20.46 -8.17
CA GLY A 266 -8.48 -21.20 -6.95
C GLY A 266 -9.96 -21.23 -6.58
N PHE A 267 -10.87 -20.84 -7.51
CA PHE A 267 -12.29 -21.02 -7.32
C PHE A 267 -12.71 -22.40 -7.85
N SER A 268 -13.38 -23.18 -7.02
CA SER A 268 -13.90 -24.50 -7.38
C SER A 268 -15.14 -24.45 -8.30
N ASP A 269 -15.83 -23.31 -8.33
CA ASP A 269 -17.04 -23.09 -9.11
C ASP A 269 -17.04 -21.71 -9.79
N SER A 270 -17.27 -21.71 -11.10
CA SER A 270 -17.30 -20.50 -11.92
C SER A 270 -18.50 -19.59 -11.66
N ASN A 271 -19.62 -20.13 -11.15
CA ASN A 271 -20.77 -19.32 -10.75
C ASN A 271 -20.46 -18.57 -9.45
N TYR A 272 -19.81 -19.26 -8.51
CA TYR A 272 -19.35 -18.65 -7.27
C TYR A 272 -18.29 -17.56 -7.55
N TYR A 273 -17.32 -17.85 -8.41
CA TYR A 273 -16.37 -16.85 -8.90
C TYR A 273 -17.08 -15.60 -9.45
N SER A 274 -18.03 -15.79 -10.37
CA SER A 274 -18.76 -14.67 -10.99
C SER A 274 -19.54 -13.84 -9.98
N LYS A 275 -20.14 -14.49 -8.97
CA LYS A 275 -20.86 -13.84 -7.88
C LYS A 275 -19.91 -13.00 -7.00
N VAL A 276 -18.78 -13.59 -6.61
CA VAL A 276 -17.76 -12.89 -5.80
C VAL A 276 -17.15 -11.72 -6.59
N PHE A 277 -16.82 -11.95 -7.86
CA PHE A 277 -16.32 -10.93 -8.77
C PHE A 277 -17.26 -9.73 -8.87
N SER A 278 -18.55 -10.00 -9.14
CA SER A 278 -19.54 -8.92 -9.26
C SER A 278 -19.74 -8.16 -7.96
N LYS A 279 -19.64 -8.82 -6.83
CA LYS A 279 -19.69 -8.18 -5.51
C LYS A 279 -18.51 -7.22 -5.29
N ILE A 280 -17.31 -7.60 -5.73
CA ILE A 280 -16.07 -6.83 -5.51
C ILE A 280 -15.89 -5.74 -6.58
N LYS A 281 -16.16 -6.05 -7.85
CA LYS A 281 -15.90 -5.15 -8.99
C LYS A 281 -17.12 -4.38 -9.48
N GLY A 282 -18.31 -4.65 -8.96
CA GLY A 282 -19.55 -3.97 -9.35
C GLY A 282 -20.12 -4.39 -10.72
N CYS A 283 -19.44 -5.25 -11.48
CA CYS A 283 -19.90 -5.77 -12.77
C CYS A 283 -19.51 -7.24 -12.95
N SER A 284 -20.10 -7.93 -13.92
CA SER A 284 -19.75 -9.34 -14.18
C SER A 284 -18.35 -9.47 -14.82
N PRO A 285 -17.68 -10.63 -14.68
CA PRO A 285 -16.39 -10.88 -15.35
C PRO A 285 -16.43 -10.69 -16.87
N ARG A 286 -17.58 -11.01 -17.51
CA ARG A 286 -17.76 -10.83 -18.96
C ARG A 286 -17.88 -9.36 -19.35
N GLU A 287 -18.64 -8.59 -18.58
CA GLU A 287 -18.74 -7.12 -18.78
C GLU A 287 -17.39 -6.44 -18.54
N TYR A 288 -16.69 -6.83 -17.49
CA TYR A 288 -15.35 -6.32 -17.22
C TYR A 288 -14.38 -6.56 -18.39
N ARG A 289 -14.33 -7.79 -18.92
CA ARG A 289 -13.55 -8.13 -20.12
C ARG A 289 -13.93 -7.29 -21.33
N LYS A 290 -15.24 -7.12 -21.58
CA LYS A 290 -15.71 -6.31 -22.71
C LYS A 290 -15.23 -4.86 -22.61
N ASN A 291 -15.24 -4.30 -21.41
CA ASN A 291 -14.79 -2.93 -21.16
C ASN A 291 -13.27 -2.78 -21.35
N LEU A 292 -12.46 -3.78 -20.94
CA LEU A 292 -11.01 -3.78 -21.20
C LEU A 292 -10.70 -3.74 -22.69
N ILE A 293 -11.31 -4.63 -23.47
CA ILE A 293 -11.08 -4.70 -24.93
C ILE A 293 -11.51 -3.40 -25.64
N SER A 294 -12.64 -2.82 -25.23
CA SER A 294 -13.12 -1.55 -25.80
C SER A 294 -12.21 -0.36 -25.51
N GLN A 295 -11.40 -0.40 -24.45
CA GLN A 295 -10.42 0.65 -24.14
C GLN A 295 -9.13 0.50 -24.94
N GLU A 296 -8.72 -0.74 -25.28
CA GLU A 296 -7.56 -1.00 -26.15
C GLU A 296 -7.81 -0.61 -27.61
N ASP A 297 -9.05 -0.72 -28.10
CA ASP A 297 -9.42 -0.34 -29.48
C ASP A 297 -9.51 1.20 -29.67
N HIS A 298 -9.43 2.00 -28.62
CA HIS A 298 -9.52 3.47 -28.64
C HIS A 298 -8.24 4.19 -28.20
N ALA A 299 -7.17 3.45 -27.88
CA ALA A 299 -5.84 3.96 -27.50
C ALA A 299 -4.85 3.81 -28.65
#